data_a6f73e2810591659d59fdd8720a28966
#
_entry.id   a6f73e2810591659d59fdd8720a28966
#
_cell.length_a   1.000
_cell.length_b   1.000
_cell.length_c   1.000
_cell.angle_alpha   90.00
_cell.angle_beta   90.00
_cell.angle_gamma   90.00
#
_symmetry.space_group_name_H-M   'P 1'
#
loop_
_entity.id
_entity.type
_entity.pdbx_description
1 polymer ?
#
loop_
_entity_poly.entity_id
_entity_poly.type
_entity_poly.pdbx_seq_one_letter_code
_entity_poly.pdbx_strand_id
1 'polypeptide(L)'
;MNTFPRLIIGRRRLLAATLTGVVSLGLAACGRSGGRGSAGSSGSASSGSQGWPRTVKTDDGDLALSSKPQRIVSTSIALTGSLLAVGAPVVASAVTAPNTDGLSDDSGFFVQWSDAAKKQKVEKLYEIKSVDVTKVAGYEPDLIVVAKSGGDSAADQVEQLRDIAPVLVVDYTGRSWQDVTRTIGQATGNEQQADTVIADYDAHVSATKGAITVPEGTTSAFIVYGGGGGGAAALTAESPQVQILTSLGFTMADIPEEVKGDTSKGQRQDIVKLSNENVQAGLPGDNWVIVAADSASRQKVADDPTFSTATQVTQGRVAYTPASTFRLDYYSAVIMLDSLKESYKKG
;
A
#
# COMPACT_ATOMS: atom_id res chain seq x y z
N MET A 1 -0.85 -3.14 -35.56
CA MET A 1 -1.98 -2.28 -35.92
C MET A 1 -3.22 -2.92 -35.34
N ASN A 2 -3.58 -2.57 -34.11
CA ASN A 2 -4.84 -3.00 -33.48
C ASN A 2 -5.46 -1.78 -32.82
N THR A 3 -6.60 -1.39 -33.38
CA THR A 3 -7.39 -0.22 -33.05
C THR A 3 -8.27 -0.52 -31.84
N PHE A 4 -8.19 0.28 -30.79
CA PHE A 4 -9.11 0.27 -29.66
C PHE A 4 -10.36 1.11 -29.95
N PRO A 5 -11.58 0.67 -29.59
CA PRO A 5 -12.79 1.45 -29.82
C PRO A 5 -12.95 2.56 -28.74
N ARG A 6 -13.25 3.77 -29.23
CA ARG A 6 -13.63 4.94 -28.41
C ARG A 6 -15.07 4.77 -27.92
N LEU A 7 -15.27 4.82 -26.61
CA LEU A 7 -16.59 4.94 -26.00
C LEU A 7 -17.07 6.40 -26.10
N ILE A 8 -18.18 6.62 -26.80
CA ILE A 8 -18.87 7.92 -26.93
C ILE A 8 -19.90 7.99 -25.80
N ILE A 9 -19.71 8.91 -24.86
CA ILE A 9 -20.69 9.20 -23.80
C ILE A 9 -21.68 10.25 -24.31
N GLY A 10 -22.93 9.82 -24.53
CA GLY A 10 -24.02 10.67 -24.96
C GLY A 10 -24.57 11.53 -23.80
N ARG A 11 -24.65 12.84 -24.08
CA ARG A 11 -25.31 13.84 -23.22
C ARG A 11 -26.82 13.57 -23.19
N ARG A 12 -27.42 13.38 -22.01
CA ARG A 12 -28.85 13.52 -21.82
C ARG A 12 -29.16 14.64 -20.86
N ARG A 13 -30.10 15.47 -21.34
CA ARG A 13 -30.56 16.76 -20.81
C ARG A 13 -31.36 16.61 -19.50
N LEU A 14 -31.13 17.56 -18.61
CA LEU A 14 -31.92 17.87 -17.42
C LEU A 14 -33.33 18.36 -17.78
N LEU A 15 -34.34 17.88 -17.06
CA LEU A 15 -35.64 18.50 -16.94
C LEU A 15 -35.81 18.97 -15.50
N ALA A 16 -36.02 20.27 -15.35
CA ALA A 16 -36.35 20.93 -14.09
C ALA A 16 -37.81 20.69 -13.72
N ALA A 17 -38.09 20.42 -12.45
CA ALA A 17 -39.41 20.51 -11.87
C ALA A 17 -39.32 21.34 -10.59
N THR A 18 -39.88 22.51 -10.64
CA THR A 18 -40.16 23.43 -9.53
C THR A 18 -41.39 22.96 -8.76
N LEU A 19 -41.33 22.93 -7.42
CA LEU A 19 -42.51 22.92 -6.57
C LEU A 19 -42.26 23.78 -5.34
N THR A 20 -43.16 24.74 -5.21
CA THR A 20 -43.30 25.85 -4.26
C THR A 20 -44.01 25.44 -2.97
N GLY A 21 -43.68 26.11 -1.86
CA GLY A 21 -44.55 26.35 -0.70
C GLY A 21 -44.23 25.44 0.50
N VAL A 22 -44.13 25.89 1.73
CA VAL A 22 -44.94 26.74 2.57
C VAL A 22 -44.12 27.15 3.80
N VAL A 23 -44.19 28.43 4.14
CA VAL A 23 -43.71 29.05 5.38
C VAL A 23 -44.66 28.69 6.53
N SER A 24 -44.11 28.32 7.71
CA SER A 24 -44.82 28.43 8.98
C SER A 24 -43.88 28.96 10.07
N LEU A 25 -44.14 30.20 10.46
CA LEU A 25 -43.64 30.84 11.67
C LEU A 25 -44.38 30.27 12.90
N GLY A 26 -43.64 29.95 13.95
CA GLY A 26 -44.13 29.64 15.27
C GLY A 26 -43.26 30.29 16.34
N LEU A 27 -43.71 31.40 16.88
CA LEU A 27 -43.13 32.10 18.04
C LEU A 27 -43.75 31.56 19.35
N ALA A 28 -42.99 31.76 20.41
CA ALA A 28 -43.34 31.74 21.85
C ALA A 28 -42.93 30.45 22.59
N ALA A 29 -42.46 30.45 23.84
CA ALA A 29 -42.39 31.44 24.90
C ALA A 29 -41.36 31.02 25.96
N CYS A 30 -40.92 31.97 26.76
CA CYS A 30 -40.07 31.82 27.94
C CYS A 30 -40.70 30.93 29.03
N GLY A 31 -39.84 30.14 29.72
CA GLY A 31 -40.17 29.47 30.98
C GLY A 31 -38.90 29.18 31.77
N ARG A 32 -38.72 29.89 32.84
CA ARG A 32 -37.62 29.84 33.83
C ARG A 32 -37.95 28.78 34.88
N SER A 33 -37.06 27.83 35.14
CA SER A 33 -36.74 27.40 36.54
C SER A 33 -35.65 26.31 36.54
N GLY A 34 -34.83 26.34 37.58
CA GLY A 34 -33.58 25.64 37.75
C GLY A 34 -33.70 24.13 38.04
N GLY A 35 -32.62 23.45 37.81
CA GLY A 35 -32.38 22.05 38.21
C GLY A 35 -30.97 21.63 37.82
N ARG A 36 -30.09 21.50 38.84
CA ARG A 36 -28.79 20.86 38.69
C ARG A 36 -29.00 19.40 38.29
N GLY A 37 -28.38 18.99 37.19
CA GLY A 37 -28.28 17.59 36.78
C GLY A 37 -27.06 17.42 35.92
N SER A 38 -26.00 16.84 36.52
CA SER A 38 -24.82 16.39 35.82
C SER A 38 -25.21 15.25 34.88
N ALA A 39 -25.16 15.46 33.57
CA ALA A 39 -25.30 14.42 32.58
C ALA A 39 -24.06 14.40 31.73
N GLY A 40 -23.32 13.30 31.81
CA GLY A 40 -22.13 13.01 30.98
C GLY A 40 -22.51 13.07 29.51
N SER A 41 -21.83 13.94 28.80
CA SER A 41 -21.85 13.99 27.34
C SER A 41 -20.99 12.84 26.82
N SER A 42 -21.64 11.74 26.47
CA SER A 42 -21.05 10.74 25.57
C SER A 42 -20.91 11.38 24.19
N GLY A 43 -19.75 11.93 23.93
CA GLY A 43 -19.38 12.42 22.60
C GLY A 43 -19.33 11.26 21.62
N SER A 44 -20.37 11.13 20.81
CA SER A 44 -20.30 10.38 19.57
C SER A 44 -19.18 11.02 18.73
N ALA A 45 -18.09 10.26 18.50
CA ALA A 45 -17.06 10.64 17.56
C ALA A 45 -17.68 10.69 16.15
N SER A 46 -18.14 11.86 15.74
CA SER A 46 -18.48 12.13 14.36
C SER A 46 -17.15 12.19 13.59
N SER A 47 -16.93 11.27 12.67
CA SER A 47 -15.89 11.31 11.65
C SER A 47 -16.18 12.43 10.64
N GLY A 48 -16.25 13.68 11.11
CA GLY A 48 -16.34 14.87 10.29
C GLY A 48 -14.93 15.28 9.84
N SER A 49 -14.79 15.67 8.59
CA SER A 49 -13.59 16.30 8.04
C SER A 49 -13.09 17.38 9.01
N GLN A 50 -12.00 17.11 9.72
CA GLN A 50 -11.43 18.07 10.65
C GLN A 50 -10.86 19.24 9.83
N GLY A 51 -11.32 20.46 10.12
CA GLY A 51 -10.80 21.69 9.51
C GLY A 51 -9.31 21.90 9.82
N TRP A 52 -8.78 22.99 9.28
CA TRP A 52 -7.41 23.44 9.56
C TRP A 52 -7.45 24.59 10.59
N PRO A 53 -6.46 24.72 11.48
CA PRO A 53 -5.30 23.82 11.70
C PRO A 53 -5.71 22.48 12.29
N ARG A 54 -4.81 21.46 12.16
CA ARG A 54 -5.04 20.13 12.74
C ARG A 54 -3.75 19.53 13.33
N THR A 55 -3.93 18.55 14.20
CA THR A 55 -2.84 17.71 14.72
C THR A 55 -3.07 16.28 14.26
N VAL A 56 -2.06 15.65 13.69
CA VAL A 56 -2.08 14.27 13.21
C VAL A 56 -1.13 13.44 14.06
N LYS A 57 -1.57 12.28 14.51
CA LYS A 57 -0.71 11.28 15.16
C LYS A 57 0.20 10.64 14.13
N THR A 58 1.50 10.62 14.40
CA THR A 58 2.51 9.99 13.54
C THR A 58 3.33 8.99 14.35
N ASP A 59 4.18 8.23 13.68
CA ASP A 59 5.06 7.27 14.34
C ASP A 59 6.28 7.94 15.03
N ASP A 60 6.30 9.27 15.02
CA ASP A 60 7.31 10.10 15.70
C ASP A 60 6.68 11.25 16.52
N GLY A 61 5.48 11.01 17.08
CA GLY A 61 4.73 11.96 17.88
C GLY A 61 3.67 12.73 17.11
N ASP A 62 3.26 13.87 17.65
CA ASP A 62 2.18 14.69 17.12
C ASP A 62 2.71 15.67 16.05
N LEU A 63 2.11 15.65 14.87
CA LEU A 63 2.40 16.58 13.80
C LEU A 63 1.31 17.66 13.74
N ALA A 64 1.68 18.90 14.05
CA ALA A 64 0.80 20.06 13.90
C ALA A 64 0.90 20.64 12.49
N LEU A 65 -0.23 20.79 11.81
CA LEU A 65 -0.35 21.36 10.47
C LEU A 65 -1.27 22.57 10.52
N SER A 66 -0.79 23.74 10.11
CA SER A 66 -1.55 24.99 10.15
C SER A 66 -2.56 25.10 9.01
N SER A 67 -2.28 24.47 7.87
CA SER A 67 -3.10 24.48 6.67
C SER A 67 -2.99 23.18 5.90
N LYS A 68 -3.91 22.95 4.94
CA LYS A 68 -3.87 21.80 4.04
C LYS A 68 -2.60 21.88 3.17
N PRO A 69 -1.74 20.84 3.17
CA PRO A 69 -0.55 20.81 2.34
C PRO A 69 -0.86 20.95 0.84
N GLN A 70 -0.04 21.74 0.15
CA GLN A 70 -0.14 22.00 -1.29
C GLN A 70 1.11 21.60 -2.07
N ARG A 71 2.23 21.39 -1.36
CA ARG A 71 3.53 21.02 -1.95
C ARG A 71 4.20 19.96 -1.09
N ILE A 72 4.00 18.72 -1.46
CA ILE A 72 4.48 17.57 -0.68
C ILE A 72 5.74 17.01 -1.35
N VAL A 73 6.81 16.87 -0.57
CA VAL A 73 7.99 16.09 -0.97
C VAL A 73 8.01 14.76 -0.23
N SER A 74 8.10 13.66 -0.98
CA SER A 74 8.26 12.33 -0.41
C SER A 74 9.72 11.88 -0.46
N THR A 75 10.33 11.69 0.69
CA THR A 75 11.68 11.12 0.81
C THR A 75 11.67 9.59 0.76
N SER A 76 10.49 8.99 0.70
CA SER A 76 10.27 7.54 0.67
C SER A 76 9.54 7.12 -0.61
N ILE A 77 10.19 6.28 -1.40
CA ILE A 77 9.56 5.69 -2.59
C ILE A 77 8.39 4.76 -2.22
N ALA A 78 8.45 4.09 -1.07
CA ALA A 78 7.40 3.18 -0.62
C ALA A 78 6.11 3.92 -0.20
N LEU A 79 6.21 5.16 0.31
CA LEU A 79 5.05 5.96 0.74
C LEU A 79 4.43 6.77 -0.39
N THR A 80 5.17 6.99 -1.49
CA THR A 80 4.72 7.82 -2.62
C THR A 80 3.46 7.25 -3.28
N GLY A 81 3.37 5.93 -3.45
CA GLY A 81 2.15 5.30 -3.99
C GLY A 81 0.90 5.64 -3.18
N SER A 82 0.96 5.57 -1.86
CA SER A 82 -0.17 5.93 -0.99
C SER A 82 -0.52 7.42 -1.06
N LEU A 83 0.48 8.31 -1.17
CA LEU A 83 0.25 9.75 -1.40
C LEU A 83 -0.49 10.00 -2.71
N LEU A 84 -0.06 9.37 -3.79
CA LEU A 84 -0.68 9.50 -5.12
C LEU A 84 -2.10 8.91 -5.13
N ALA A 85 -2.31 7.78 -4.47
CA ALA A 85 -3.62 7.13 -4.39
C ALA A 85 -4.68 8.02 -3.72
N VAL A 86 -4.31 8.76 -2.68
CA VAL A 86 -5.23 9.72 -2.04
C VAL A 86 -5.28 11.08 -2.75
N GLY A 87 -4.60 11.25 -3.88
CA GLY A 87 -4.58 12.50 -4.63
C GLY A 87 -3.84 13.64 -3.91
N ALA A 88 -2.87 13.32 -3.07
CA ALA A 88 -2.03 14.32 -2.40
C ALA A 88 -1.13 15.06 -3.41
N PRO A 89 -0.89 16.37 -3.24
CA PRO A 89 -0.15 17.19 -4.20
C PRO A 89 1.38 16.97 -4.08
N VAL A 90 1.85 15.79 -4.49
CA VAL A 90 3.27 15.43 -4.48
C VAL A 90 3.98 16.17 -5.62
N VAL A 91 5.01 16.94 -5.28
CA VAL A 91 5.82 17.66 -6.25
C VAL A 91 7.12 16.94 -6.60
N ALA A 92 7.70 16.20 -5.64
CA ALA A 92 8.89 15.38 -5.86
C ALA A 92 8.90 14.12 -4.98
N SER A 93 9.55 13.07 -5.47
CA SER A 93 9.67 11.79 -4.76
C SER A 93 11.08 11.21 -4.91
N ALA A 94 11.57 10.58 -3.84
CA ALA A 94 12.70 9.69 -3.94
C ALA A 94 12.41 8.55 -4.93
N VAL A 95 13.47 8.04 -5.57
CA VAL A 95 13.41 7.00 -6.59
C VAL A 95 14.36 5.85 -6.25
N THR A 96 14.21 4.73 -6.94
CA THR A 96 15.20 3.65 -6.96
C THR A 96 16.03 3.70 -8.26
N ALA A 97 16.92 2.73 -8.47
CA ALA A 97 17.65 2.59 -9.73
C ALA A 97 16.65 2.49 -10.89
N PRO A 98 16.83 3.24 -11.99
CA PRO A 98 15.92 3.21 -13.12
C PRO A 98 16.00 1.89 -13.90
N ASN A 99 14.92 1.56 -14.61
CA ASN A 99 14.81 0.38 -15.48
C ASN A 99 15.14 -0.97 -14.78
N THR A 100 14.83 -1.08 -13.48
CA THR A 100 14.91 -2.36 -12.79
C THR A 100 13.71 -3.22 -13.20
N ASP A 101 13.98 -4.44 -13.68
CA ASP A 101 12.99 -5.34 -14.27
C ASP A 101 11.75 -5.52 -13.39
N GLY A 102 10.58 -5.15 -13.95
CA GLY A 102 9.29 -5.24 -13.29
C GLY A 102 9.11 -4.38 -12.03
N LEU A 103 10.12 -3.60 -11.62
CA LEU A 103 10.11 -2.80 -10.39
C LEU A 103 10.05 -1.30 -10.64
N SER A 104 10.89 -0.76 -11.53
CA SER A 104 10.99 0.69 -11.76
C SER A 104 11.02 1.07 -13.22
N ASP A 105 10.52 2.28 -13.51
CA ASP A 105 10.54 2.88 -14.84
C ASP A 105 11.89 3.57 -15.16
N ASP A 106 11.93 4.28 -16.28
CA ASP A 106 13.09 5.04 -16.76
C ASP A 106 13.51 6.20 -15.85
N SER A 107 12.60 6.68 -15.02
CA SER A 107 12.86 7.72 -14.01
C SER A 107 13.28 7.15 -12.66
N GLY A 108 13.08 5.84 -12.44
CA GLY A 108 13.28 5.15 -11.18
C GLY A 108 12.07 5.17 -10.26
N PHE A 109 10.90 5.59 -10.74
CA PHE A 109 9.64 5.44 -10.03
C PHE A 109 9.17 3.99 -10.08
N PHE A 110 8.51 3.51 -9.03
CA PHE A 110 7.92 2.17 -9.07
C PHE A 110 6.83 2.08 -10.16
N VAL A 111 6.89 1.01 -10.96
CA VAL A 111 6.03 0.83 -12.14
C VAL A 111 4.55 0.86 -11.81
N GLN A 112 4.14 0.41 -10.62
CA GLN A 112 2.74 0.33 -10.23
C GLN A 112 2.05 1.71 -10.13
N TRP A 113 2.81 2.77 -9.85
CA TRP A 113 2.25 4.13 -9.73
C TRP A 113 2.96 5.17 -10.62
N SER A 114 3.91 4.75 -11.47
CA SER A 114 4.67 5.67 -12.32
C SER A 114 3.78 6.52 -13.24
N ASP A 115 2.70 5.95 -13.79
CA ASP A 115 1.75 6.70 -14.60
C ASP A 115 1.00 7.77 -13.80
N ALA A 116 0.66 7.47 -12.54
CA ALA A 116 0.06 8.46 -11.64
C ALA A 116 1.04 9.60 -11.33
N ALA A 117 2.31 9.27 -11.08
CA ALA A 117 3.37 10.26 -10.87
C ALA A 117 3.59 11.14 -12.12
N LYS A 118 3.67 10.55 -13.31
CA LYS A 118 3.80 11.26 -14.59
C LYS A 118 2.60 12.18 -14.85
N LYS A 119 1.39 11.70 -14.60
CA LYS A 119 0.17 12.51 -14.74
C LYS A 119 0.16 13.71 -13.80
N GLN A 120 0.65 13.56 -12.59
CA GLN A 120 0.78 14.63 -11.59
C GLN A 120 2.05 15.48 -11.78
N LYS A 121 2.95 15.11 -12.71
CA LYS A 121 4.25 15.75 -12.97
C LYS A 121 5.18 15.74 -11.74
N VAL A 122 5.19 14.60 -11.02
CA VAL A 122 6.11 14.38 -9.91
C VAL A 122 7.55 14.36 -10.45
N GLU A 123 8.43 15.12 -9.83
CA GLU A 123 9.84 15.16 -10.21
C GLU A 123 10.67 14.16 -9.40
N LYS A 124 11.79 13.73 -9.99
CA LYS A 124 12.79 12.90 -9.33
C LYS A 124 13.52 13.72 -8.29
N LEU A 125 13.44 13.32 -7.02
CA LEU A 125 14.16 13.98 -5.93
C LEU A 125 15.63 13.49 -5.87
N TYR A 126 15.85 12.26 -5.46
CA TYR A 126 17.15 11.58 -5.38
C TYR A 126 16.93 10.05 -5.34
N GLU A 127 17.99 9.29 -5.55
CA GLU A 127 17.92 7.84 -5.34
C GLU A 127 17.93 7.51 -3.84
N ILE A 128 17.09 6.54 -3.41
CA ILE A 128 17.08 6.05 -2.04
C ILE A 128 18.50 5.71 -1.58
N LYS A 129 18.79 5.88 -0.29
CA LYS A 129 20.14 5.80 0.33
C LYS A 129 21.10 6.96 0.00
N SER A 130 20.69 7.92 -0.82
CA SER A 130 21.48 9.12 -1.15
C SER A 130 20.70 10.38 -0.77
N VAL A 131 20.23 10.43 0.50
CA VAL A 131 19.38 11.51 0.99
C VAL A 131 20.09 12.87 0.83
N ASP A 132 19.42 13.80 0.16
CA ASP A 132 19.92 15.14 -0.11
C ASP A 132 18.91 16.18 0.41
N VAL A 133 19.15 16.67 1.62
CA VAL A 133 18.29 17.66 2.30
C VAL A 133 18.23 18.98 1.53
N THR A 134 19.32 19.37 0.83
CA THR A 134 19.35 20.59 0.02
C THR A 134 18.39 20.49 -1.16
N LYS A 135 18.33 19.34 -1.81
CA LYS A 135 17.33 19.10 -2.87
C LYS A 135 15.90 19.17 -2.36
N VAL A 136 15.64 18.61 -1.15
CA VAL A 136 14.32 18.72 -0.53
C VAL A 136 13.94 20.19 -0.35
N ALA A 137 14.82 21.01 0.22
CA ALA A 137 14.59 22.44 0.42
C ALA A 137 14.31 23.18 -0.90
N GLY A 138 14.98 22.79 -2.00
CA GLY A 138 14.80 23.40 -3.32
C GLY A 138 13.39 23.26 -3.90
N TYR A 139 12.58 22.32 -3.40
CA TYR A 139 11.17 22.18 -3.79
C TYR A 139 10.21 23.06 -2.96
N GLU A 140 10.70 23.77 -1.95
CA GLU A 140 9.89 24.62 -1.05
C GLU A 140 8.63 23.88 -0.54
N PRO A 141 8.79 22.70 0.09
CA PRO A 141 7.64 21.92 0.55
C PRO A 141 6.93 22.58 1.73
N ASP A 142 5.62 22.34 1.84
CA ASP A 142 4.83 22.62 3.04
C ASP A 142 4.51 21.37 3.87
N LEU A 143 4.90 20.19 3.35
CA LEU A 143 4.93 18.92 4.07
C LEU A 143 6.02 18.02 3.47
N ILE A 144 6.81 17.39 4.33
CA ILE A 144 7.78 16.36 3.94
C ILE A 144 7.31 15.02 4.51
N VAL A 145 7.33 13.96 3.71
CA VAL A 145 6.94 12.61 4.14
C VAL A 145 8.16 11.72 4.20
N VAL A 146 8.38 11.09 5.35
CA VAL A 146 9.55 10.29 5.68
C VAL A 146 9.13 8.90 6.14
N ALA A 147 9.77 7.87 5.61
CA ALA A 147 9.68 6.52 6.17
C ALA A 147 10.56 6.39 7.41
N LYS A 148 10.00 5.91 8.53
CA LYS A 148 10.74 5.70 9.78
C LYS A 148 11.77 4.58 9.65
N SER A 149 11.44 3.55 8.90
CA SER A 149 12.22 2.33 8.72
C SER A 149 12.21 1.87 7.27
N GLY A 150 13.00 0.85 6.96
CA GLY A 150 13.10 0.30 5.60
C GLY A 150 14.29 0.84 4.81
N GLY A 151 14.47 0.31 3.60
CA GLY A 151 15.62 0.65 2.74
C GLY A 151 15.58 2.04 2.13
N ASP A 152 14.45 2.73 2.25
CA ASP A 152 14.18 4.09 1.77
C ASP A 152 13.94 5.08 2.94
N SER A 153 14.31 4.69 4.17
CA SER A 153 14.20 5.55 5.34
C SER A 153 15.16 6.73 5.24
N ALA A 154 14.66 7.90 5.66
CA ALA A 154 15.43 9.11 5.90
C ALA A 154 15.29 9.57 7.37
N ALA A 155 15.08 8.61 8.29
CA ALA A 155 14.85 8.89 9.71
C ALA A 155 16.01 9.66 10.36
N ASP A 156 17.25 9.38 9.97
CA ASP A 156 18.45 10.07 10.49
C ASP A 156 18.50 11.56 10.10
N GLN A 157 17.74 11.99 9.10
CA GLN A 157 17.69 13.37 8.61
C GLN A 157 16.44 14.13 9.08
N VAL A 158 15.56 13.53 9.88
CA VAL A 158 14.27 14.11 10.27
C VAL A 158 14.44 15.48 10.93
N GLU A 159 15.42 15.65 11.84
CA GLU A 159 15.65 16.95 12.47
C GLU A 159 16.03 18.05 11.45
N GLN A 160 16.91 17.73 10.50
CA GLN A 160 17.28 18.68 9.44
C GLN A 160 16.11 18.98 8.49
N LEU A 161 15.26 18.00 8.23
CA LEU A 161 14.07 18.18 7.40
C LEU A 161 13.00 19.04 8.09
N ARG A 162 12.91 18.98 9.44
CA ARG A 162 12.03 19.85 10.23
C ARG A 162 12.39 21.33 10.16
N ASP A 163 13.67 21.64 9.92
CA ASP A 163 14.09 23.03 9.69
C ASP A 163 13.55 23.61 8.38
N ILE A 164 13.08 22.76 7.45
CA ILE A 164 12.52 23.14 6.15
C ILE A 164 11.00 23.25 6.20
N ALA A 165 10.32 22.19 6.69
CA ALA A 165 8.87 22.10 6.71
C ALA A 165 8.39 21.06 7.77
N PRO A 166 7.10 21.04 8.12
CA PRO A 166 6.51 19.95 8.89
C PRO A 166 6.83 18.58 8.29
N VAL A 167 7.20 17.60 9.14
CA VAL A 167 7.61 16.25 8.71
C VAL A 167 6.60 15.21 9.20
N LEU A 168 5.97 14.50 8.27
CA LEU A 168 5.15 13.32 8.53
C LEU A 168 6.06 12.08 8.52
N VAL A 169 6.32 11.52 9.70
CA VAL A 169 7.07 10.27 9.83
C VAL A 169 6.10 9.09 9.90
N VAL A 170 6.28 8.12 9.01
CA VAL A 170 5.42 6.93 8.91
C VAL A 170 6.25 5.67 8.98
N ASP A 171 5.95 4.79 9.93
CA ASP A 171 6.44 3.42 9.92
C ASP A 171 5.43 2.55 9.15
N TYR A 172 5.79 2.15 7.95
CA TYR A 172 4.98 1.26 7.12
C TYR A 172 5.28 -0.23 7.38
N THR A 173 6.31 -0.54 8.20
CA THR A 173 6.64 -1.91 8.54
C THR A 173 5.68 -2.43 9.63
N GLY A 174 5.10 -3.60 9.42
CA GLY A 174 4.13 -4.17 10.37
C GLY A 174 2.76 -3.48 10.39
N ARG A 175 2.48 -2.59 9.42
CA ARG A 175 1.15 -1.95 9.24
C ARG A 175 0.53 -2.34 7.90
N SER A 176 -0.80 -2.39 7.87
CA SER A 176 -1.51 -2.53 6.60
C SER A 176 -1.31 -1.30 5.72
N TRP A 177 -1.28 -1.47 4.40
CA TRP A 177 -1.22 -0.34 3.48
C TRP A 177 -2.46 0.57 3.62
N GLN A 178 -3.61 0.01 4.03
CA GLN A 178 -4.83 0.76 4.31
C GLN A 178 -4.64 1.72 5.48
N ASP A 179 -3.99 1.28 6.57
CA ASP A 179 -3.73 2.15 7.73
C ASP A 179 -2.72 3.23 7.41
N VAL A 180 -1.69 2.91 6.62
CA VAL A 180 -0.75 3.91 6.08
C VAL A 180 -1.50 4.93 5.24
N THR A 181 -2.39 4.48 4.34
CA THR A 181 -3.19 5.34 3.48
C THR A 181 -4.14 6.25 4.28
N ARG A 182 -4.77 5.75 5.36
CA ARG A 182 -5.59 6.58 6.27
C ARG A 182 -4.76 7.65 6.98
N THR A 183 -3.58 7.28 7.49
CA THR A 183 -2.66 8.25 8.12
C THR A 183 -2.26 9.36 7.15
N ILE A 184 -1.92 9.00 5.93
CA ILE A 184 -1.60 9.93 4.84
C ILE A 184 -2.83 10.80 4.50
N GLY A 185 -4.02 10.21 4.38
CA GLY A 185 -5.28 10.92 4.16
C GLY A 185 -5.52 11.99 5.22
N GLN A 186 -5.33 11.65 6.50
CA GLN A 186 -5.44 12.60 7.61
C GLN A 186 -4.43 13.74 7.53
N ALA A 187 -3.16 13.43 7.23
CA ALA A 187 -2.11 14.45 7.13
C ALA A 187 -2.30 15.38 5.92
N THR A 188 -2.89 14.89 4.84
CA THR A 188 -3.08 15.65 3.60
C THR A 188 -4.49 16.25 3.44
N GLY A 189 -5.41 15.96 4.37
CA GLY A 189 -6.83 16.38 4.29
C GLY A 189 -7.58 15.73 3.14
N ASN A 190 -7.24 14.48 2.84
CA ASN A 190 -7.82 13.66 1.78
C ASN A 190 -8.43 12.36 2.36
N GLU A 191 -9.04 12.44 3.56
CA GLU A 191 -9.60 11.30 4.28
C GLU A 191 -10.66 10.58 3.44
N GLN A 192 -11.56 11.34 2.82
CA GLN A 192 -12.61 10.76 1.99
C GLN A 192 -12.02 9.98 0.79
N GLN A 193 -10.93 10.48 0.20
CA GLN A 193 -10.27 9.77 -0.89
C GLN A 193 -9.56 8.51 -0.40
N ALA A 194 -8.96 8.55 0.80
CA ALA A 194 -8.38 7.36 1.43
C ALA A 194 -9.46 6.27 1.66
N ASP A 195 -10.62 6.64 2.19
CA ASP A 195 -11.73 5.72 2.38
C ASP A 195 -12.26 5.17 1.03
N THR A 196 -12.35 6.02 0.00
CA THR A 196 -12.76 5.61 -1.35
C THR A 196 -11.78 4.57 -1.93
N VAL A 197 -10.48 4.83 -1.86
CA VAL A 197 -9.43 3.93 -2.36
C VAL A 197 -9.47 2.57 -1.65
N ILE A 198 -9.72 2.57 -0.34
CA ILE A 198 -9.85 1.33 0.44
C ILE A 198 -11.13 0.57 0.05
N ALA A 199 -12.25 1.26 -0.11
CA ALA A 199 -13.51 0.65 -0.53
C ALA A 199 -13.43 0.08 -1.96
N ASP A 200 -12.77 0.76 -2.88
CA ASP A 200 -12.51 0.29 -4.24
C ASP A 200 -11.66 -0.99 -4.23
N TYR A 201 -10.64 -1.05 -3.38
CA TYR A 201 -9.85 -2.26 -3.19
C TYR A 201 -10.70 -3.42 -2.62
N ASP A 202 -11.54 -3.19 -1.62
CA ASP A 202 -12.40 -4.21 -1.02
C ASP A 202 -13.41 -4.76 -2.05
N ALA A 203 -13.94 -3.89 -2.90
CA ALA A 203 -14.77 -4.28 -4.03
C ALA A 203 -13.99 -5.15 -5.05
N HIS A 204 -12.72 -4.80 -5.31
CA HIS A 204 -11.84 -5.57 -6.20
C HIS A 204 -11.51 -6.95 -5.63
N VAL A 205 -11.23 -7.06 -4.30
CA VAL A 205 -11.09 -8.36 -3.60
C VAL A 205 -12.34 -9.22 -3.79
N SER A 206 -13.52 -8.65 -3.57
CA SER A 206 -14.79 -9.36 -3.69
C SER A 206 -15.03 -9.85 -5.12
N ALA A 207 -14.75 -9.02 -6.13
CA ALA A 207 -14.87 -9.36 -7.54
C ALA A 207 -13.86 -10.45 -7.93
N THR A 208 -12.62 -10.36 -7.48
CA THR A 208 -11.57 -11.36 -7.73
C THR A 208 -11.94 -12.70 -7.12
N LYS A 209 -12.37 -12.72 -5.84
CA LYS A 209 -12.84 -13.93 -5.16
C LYS A 209 -13.98 -14.62 -5.92
N GLY A 210 -14.90 -13.85 -6.47
CA GLY A 210 -16.00 -14.38 -7.30
C GLY A 210 -15.55 -14.98 -8.65
N ALA A 211 -14.41 -14.54 -9.17
CA ALA A 211 -13.91 -14.86 -10.49
C ALA A 211 -12.87 -16.00 -10.54
N ILE A 212 -12.31 -16.39 -9.39
CA ILE A 212 -11.27 -17.42 -9.31
C ILE A 212 -11.80 -18.75 -8.77
N THR A 213 -11.09 -19.82 -9.12
CA THR A 213 -11.18 -21.11 -8.41
C THR A 213 -9.92 -21.24 -7.56
N VAL A 214 -10.09 -21.18 -6.24
CA VAL A 214 -8.98 -21.38 -5.30
C VAL A 214 -8.50 -22.83 -5.43
N PRO A 215 -7.19 -23.09 -5.55
CA PRO A 215 -6.68 -24.46 -5.68
C PRO A 215 -6.97 -25.27 -4.41
N GLU A 216 -7.18 -26.56 -4.57
CA GLU A 216 -7.30 -27.50 -3.45
C GLU A 216 -5.99 -27.63 -2.68
N GLY A 217 -6.10 -27.98 -1.40
CA GLY A 217 -4.97 -28.16 -0.50
C GLY A 217 -4.46 -26.84 0.09
N THR A 218 -3.23 -26.86 0.56
CA THR A 218 -2.57 -25.71 1.20
C THR A 218 -1.65 -24.96 0.21
N THR A 219 -1.37 -23.71 0.52
CA THR A 219 -0.53 -22.84 -0.32
C THR A 219 0.63 -22.28 0.50
N SER A 220 1.86 -22.40 0.02
CA SER A 220 3.00 -21.63 0.50
C SER A 220 3.21 -20.40 -0.36
N ALA A 221 3.33 -19.22 0.29
CA ALA A 221 3.68 -17.97 -0.37
C ALA A 221 5.10 -17.56 0.01
N PHE A 222 5.91 -17.13 -0.96
CA PHE A 222 7.31 -16.79 -0.71
C PHE A 222 7.90 -15.88 -1.78
N ILE A 223 9.03 -15.28 -1.46
CA ILE A 223 9.86 -14.48 -2.36
C ILE A 223 11.16 -15.24 -2.61
N VAL A 224 11.59 -15.32 -3.87
CA VAL A 224 12.87 -15.92 -4.26
C VAL A 224 13.97 -14.87 -4.15
N TYR A 225 15.08 -15.19 -3.48
CA TYR A 225 16.25 -14.31 -3.46
C TYR A 225 17.06 -14.46 -4.75
N GLY A 226 17.19 -13.35 -5.46
CA GLY A 226 17.93 -13.30 -6.74
C GLY A 226 19.45 -13.20 -6.61
N GLY A 227 19.98 -12.91 -5.41
CA GLY A 227 21.42 -12.69 -5.18
C GLY A 227 22.19 -13.94 -4.74
N GLY A 228 23.53 -13.83 -4.63
CA GLY A 228 24.45 -14.93 -4.32
C GLY A 228 24.28 -15.64 -2.96
N GLY A 229 23.33 -15.24 -2.13
CA GLY A 229 23.00 -15.92 -0.86
C GLY A 229 22.01 -17.07 -0.99
N GLY A 230 21.34 -17.22 -2.14
CA GLY A 230 20.38 -18.30 -2.41
C GLY A 230 19.18 -18.35 -1.46
N GLY A 231 18.26 -19.34 -1.68
CA GLY A 231 17.11 -19.58 -0.83
C GLY A 231 15.90 -18.69 -1.12
N ALA A 232 15.02 -18.60 -0.13
CA ALA A 232 13.76 -17.90 -0.23
C ALA A 232 13.40 -17.18 1.06
N ALA A 233 12.42 -16.28 1.01
CA ALA A 233 11.71 -15.77 2.17
C ALA A 233 10.29 -16.32 2.16
N ALA A 234 10.00 -17.29 3.02
CA ALA A 234 8.62 -17.73 3.25
C ALA A 234 7.83 -16.60 3.93
N LEU A 235 6.64 -16.32 3.42
CA LEU A 235 5.76 -15.28 3.95
C LEU A 235 4.85 -15.86 5.05
N THR A 236 4.78 -15.19 6.18
CA THR A 236 3.95 -15.58 7.33
C THR A 236 2.54 -15.01 7.23
N ALA A 237 1.66 -15.36 8.17
CA ALA A 237 0.31 -14.77 8.29
C ALA A 237 0.33 -13.23 8.49
N GLU A 238 1.43 -12.70 9.04
CA GLU A 238 1.60 -11.24 9.23
C GLU A 238 1.95 -10.52 7.93
N SER A 239 2.31 -11.25 6.88
CA SER A 239 2.61 -10.65 5.57
C SER A 239 1.35 -10.10 4.92
N PRO A 240 1.35 -8.84 4.47
CA PRO A 240 0.21 -8.26 3.75
C PRO A 240 -0.18 -9.05 2.49
N GLN A 241 0.76 -9.70 1.82
CA GLN A 241 0.49 -10.53 0.65
C GLN A 241 -0.25 -11.83 1.02
N VAL A 242 0.11 -12.44 2.16
CA VAL A 242 -0.61 -13.61 2.69
C VAL A 242 -2.03 -13.22 3.12
N GLN A 243 -2.21 -12.04 3.70
CA GLN A 243 -3.54 -11.53 4.03
C GLN A 243 -4.44 -11.38 2.79
N ILE A 244 -3.88 -10.95 1.64
CA ILE A 244 -4.62 -10.94 0.36
C ILE A 244 -5.02 -12.36 -0.04
N LEU A 245 -4.10 -13.31 -0.04
CA LEU A 245 -4.40 -14.72 -0.38
C LEU A 245 -5.50 -15.28 0.51
N THR A 246 -5.39 -15.08 1.82
CA THR A 246 -6.39 -15.53 2.80
C THR A 246 -7.76 -14.89 2.55
N SER A 247 -7.81 -13.59 2.21
CA SER A 247 -9.06 -12.89 1.89
C SER A 247 -9.76 -13.47 0.65
N LEU A 248 -8.99 -13.98 -0.30
CA LEU A 248 -9.48 -14.66 -1.49
C LEU A 248 -9.95 -16.10 -1.21
N GLY A 249 -9.61 -16.65 -0.04
CA GLY A 249 -10.03 -17.99 0.39
C GLY A 249 -8.94 -19.07 0.27
N PHE A 250 -7.68 -18.69 0.05
CA PHE A 250 -6.58 -19.65 0.08
C PHE A 250 -6.34 -20.17 1.51
N THR A 251 -6.07 -21.46 1.64
CA THR A 251 -5.61 -22.07 2.89
C THR A 251 -4.08 -22.06 2.89
N MET A 252 -3.49 -21.36 3.84
CA MET A 252 -2.04 -21.24 3.91
C MET A 252 -1.42 -22.43 4.61
N ALA A 253 -0.27 -22.88 4.12
CA ALA A 253 0.54 -23.90 4.78
C ALA A 253 1.30 -23.30 5.96
N ASP A 254 1.40 -24.04 7.05
CA ASP A 254 2.26 -23.68 8.17
C ASP A 254 3.74 -23.81 7.79
N ILE A 255 4.54 -22.84 8.21
CA ILE A 255 6.00 -22.92 8.09
C ILE A 255 6.52 -23.75 9.26
N PRO A 256 7.18 -24.91 9.02
CA PRO A 256 7.68 -25.75 10.10
C PRO A 256 8.64 -25.03 11.06
N GLU A 257 8.52 -25.31 12.35
CA GLU A 257 9.31 -24.62 13.39
C GLU A 257 10.82 -24.84 13.22
N GLU A 258 11.22 -26.02 12.78
CA GLU A 258 12.62 -26.42 12.60
C GLU A 258 13.37 -25.60 11.54
N VAL A 259 12.64 -24.91 10.63
CA VAL A 259 13.26 -24.05 9.60
C VAL A 259 13.15 -22.56 9.91
N LYS A 260 12.48 -22.18 11.01
CA LYS A 260 12.25 -20.75 11.35
C LYS A 260 13.50 -20.05 11.88
N GLY A 261 14.52 -20.80 12.30
CA GLY A 261 15.73 -20.23 12.91
C GLY A 261 15.44 -19.48 14.22
N ASP A 262 16.44 -18.80 14.77
CA ASP A 262 16.30 -18.02 16.01
C ASP A 262 15.55 -16.69 15.75
N THR A 263 14.29 -16.63 16.13
CA THR A 263 13.41 -15.45 15.98
C THR A 263 13.52 -14.47 17.16
N SER A 264 14.39 -14.75 18.16
CA SER A 264 14.45 -14.02 19.44
C SER A 264 15.06 -12.61 19.36
N LYS A 265 15.64 -12.20 18.24
CA LYS A 265 16.38 -10.94 18.10
C LYS A 265 15.78 -9.95 17.09
N GLY A 266 14.53 -9.52 17.30
CA GLY A 266 13.96 -8.40 16.54
C GLY A 266 13.87 -8.63 15.02
N GLN A 267 13.69 -9.87 14.58
CA GLN A 267 13.48 -10.20 13.18
C GLN A 267 12.09 -9.75 12.71
N ARG A 268 11.97 -9.50 11.43
CA ARG A 268 10.67 -9.23 10.80
C ARG A 268 9.71 -10.39 11.07
N GLN A 269 8.47 -10.05 11.44
CA GLN A 269 7.42 -11.05 11.73
C GLN A 269 6.77 -11.58 10.46
N ASP A 270 6.83 -10.82 9.37
CA ASP A 270 6.15 -11.08 8.10
C ASP A 270 6.88 -12.07 7.18
N ILE A 271 8.15 -12.43 7.48
CA ILE A 271 8.95 -13.38 6.69
C ILE A 271 9.78 -14.31 7.55
N VAL A 272 10.03 -15.52 7.03
CA VAL A 272 11.04 -16.47 7.52
C VAL A 272 12.07 -16.69 6.39
N LYS A 273 13.34 -16.42 6.68
CA LYS A 273 14.42 -16.66 5.72
C LYS A 273 14.76 -18.14 5.67
N LEU A 274 14.73 -18.72 4.48
CA LEU A 274 15.06 -20.10 4.21
C LEU A 274 16.40 -20.17 3.43
N SER A 275 17.34 -20.97 3.92
CA SER A 275 18.52 -21.35 3.15
C SER A 275 18.13 -22.28 2.00
N ASN A 276 19.01 -22.49 1.01
CA ASN A 276 18.73 -23.38 -0.12
C ASN A 276 18.29 -24.78 0.31
N GLU A 277 18.94 -25.33 1.35
CA GLU A 277 18.65 -26.68 1.85
C GLU A 277 17.25 -26.77 2.48
N ASN A 278 16.75 -25.65 3.02
CA ASN A 278 15.49 -25.61 3.76
C ASN A 278 14.31 -25.11 2.91
N VAL A 279 14.51 -24.74 1.64
CA VAL A 279 13.45 -24.19 0.80
C VAL A 279 12.26 -25.16 0.69
N GLN A 280 12.50 -26.41 0.29
CA GLN A 280 11.41 -27.37 0.08
C GLN A 280 10.73 -27.75 1.39
N ALA A 281 11.52 -27.96 2.47
CA ALA A 281 10.98 -28.27 3.79
C ALA A 281 10.19 -27.09 4.38
N GLY A 282 10.64 -25.86 4.16
CA GLY A 282 10.00 -24.64 4.65
C GLY A 282 8.79 -24.17 3.84
N LEU A 283 8.52 -24.79 2.68
CA LEU A 283 7.42 -24.45 1.77
C LEU A 283 6.55 -25.69 1.46
N PRO A 284 5.93 -26.29 2.49
CA PRO A 284 5.29 -27.60 2.37
C PRO A 284 3.92 -27.57 1.66
N GLY A 285 3.40 -26.39 1.30
CA GLY A 285 2.10 -26.25 0.67
C GLY A 285 1.98 -27.04 -0.63
N ASP A 286 0.79 -27.57 -0.93
CA ASP A 286 0.47 -28.28 -2.17
C ASP A 286 0.62 -27.38 -3.40
N ASN A 287 0.47 -26.08 -3.20
CA ASN A 287 0.56 -25.03 -4.22
C ASN A 287 1.57 -23.96 -3.79
N TRP A 288 2.24 -23.34 -4.75
CA TRP A 288 3.14 -22.24 -4.51
C TRP A 288 2.65 -20.94 -5.15
N VAL A 289 2.68 -19.86 -4.38
CA VAL A 289 2.54 -18.49 -4.89
C VAL A 289 3.86 -17.76 -4.67
N ILE A 290 4.56 -17.50 -5.76
CA ILE A 290 5.84 -16.78 -5.73
C ILE A 290 5.56 -15.29 -5.89
N VAL A 291 5.76 -14.57 -4.80
CA VAL A 291 5.47 -13.15 -4.71
C VAL A 291 6.65 -12.34 -5.23
N ALA A 292 6.35 -11.22 -5.87
CA ALA A 292 7.34 -10.26 -6.37
C ALA A 292 8.38 -10.89 -7.32
N ALA A 293 7.91 -11.74 -8.24
CA ALA A 293 8.76 -12.44 -9.18
C ALA A 293 9.07 -11.60 -10.43
N ASP A 294 10.33 -11.19 -10.56
CA ASP A 294 10.93 -10.69 -11.81
C ASP A 294 11.32 -11.84 -12.75
N SER A 295 11.88 -11.52 -13.90
CA SER A 295 12.34 -12.53 -14.87
C SER A 295 13.44 -13.43 -14.29
N ALA A 296 14.38 -12.89 -13.52
CA ALA A 296 15.46 -13.64 -12.89
C ALA A 296 14.95 -14.64 -11.84
N SER A 297 13.98 -14.24 -11.03
CA SER A 297 13.33 -15.11 -10.04
C SER A 297 12.59 -16.27 -10.71
N ARG A 298 11.86 -16.00 -11.80
CA ARG A 298 11.16 -17.03 -12.60
C ARG A 298 12.13 -18.02 -13.22
N GLN A 299 13.23 -17.52 -13.80
CA GLN A 299 14.28 -18.35 -14.37
C GLN A 299 14.94 -19.23 -13.30
N LYS A 300 15.22 -18.65 -12.11
CA LYS A 300 15.78 -19.40 -11.00
C LYS A 300 14.86 -20.54 -10.55
N VAL A 301 13.55 -20.30 -10.46
CA VAL A 301 12.59 -21.36 -10.11
C VAL A 301 12.57 -22.48 -11.14
N ALA A 302 12.77 -22.16 -12.43
CA ALA A 302 12.80 -23.14 -13.50
C ALA A 302 14.08 -23.96 -13.56
N ASP A 303 15.23 -23.36 -13.24
CA ASP A 303 16.55 -23.94 -13.51
C ASP A 303 17.27 -24.47 -12.25
N ASP A 304 17.07 -23.81 -11.09
CA ASP A 304 17.78 -24.18 -9.86
C ASP A 304 17.13 -25.43 -9.22
N PRO A 305 17.88 -26.53 -9.01
CA PRO A 305 17.36 -27.74 -8.38
C PRO A 305 16.70 -27.52 -7.01
N THR A 306 17.08 -26.45 -6.29
CA THR A 306 16.42 -26.03 -5.03
C THR A 306 14.92 -25.89 -5.20
N PHE A 307 14.46 -25.41 -6.36
CA PHE A 307 13.06 -25.16 -6.68
C PHE A 307 12.52 -26.11 -7.75
N SER A 308 13.27 -26.31 -8.85
CA SER A 308 12.78 -26.97 -10.07
C SER A 308 12.42 -28.46 -9.86
N THR A 309 13.00 -29.11 -8.85
CA THR A 309 12.68 -30.50 -8.48
C THR A 309 11.45 -30.63 -7.56
N ALA A 310 10.93 -29.53 -7.04
CA ALA A 310 9.76 -29.54 -6.16
C ALA A 310 8.50 -30.04 -6.92
N THR A 311 7.67 -30.81 -6.23
CA THR A 311 6.44 -31.35 -6.80
C THR A 311 5.53 -30.27 -7.35
N GLN A 312 5.46 -29.10 -6.70
CA GLN A 312 4.67 -27.95 -7.11
C GLN A 312 5.11 -27.43 -8.48
N VAL A 313 6.42 -27.36 -8.73
CA VAL A 313 6.97 -26.92 -10.02
C VAL A 313 6.76 -27.97 -11.10
N THR A 314 7.07 -29.24 -10.80
CA THR A 314 6.97 -30.34 -11.79
C THR A 314 5.52 -30.63 -12.19
N GLN A 315 4.54 -30.30 -11.34
CA GLN A 315 3.11 -30.44 -11.60
C GLN A 315 2.42 -29.15 -12.07
N GLY A 316 3.18 -28.06 -12.25
CA GLY A 316 2.60 -26.77 -12.69
C GLY A 316 1.69 -26.11 -11.66
N ARG A 317 1.85 -26.41 -10.36
CA ARG A 317 1.10 -25.81 -9.26
C ARG A 317 1.77 -24.56 -8.69
N VAL A 318 2.23 -23.70 -9.57
CA VAL A 318 2.96 -22.48 -9.22
C VAL A 318 2.29 -21.28 -9.89
N ALA A 319 1.97 -20.27 -9.10
CA ALA A 319 1.57 -18.96 -9.59
C ALA A 319 2.61 -17.92 -9.22
N TYR A 320 2.69 -16.85 -10.01
CA TYR A 320 3.64 -15.76 -9.81
C TYR A 320 2.91 -14.44 -9.75
N THR A 321 3.30 -13.57 -8.83
CA THR A 321 2.87 -12.17 -8.86
C THR A 321 4.04 -11.27 -9.32
N PRO A 322 3.77 -10.13 -9.97
CA PRO A 322 4.82 -9.25 -10.50
C PRO A 322 5.77 -8.70 -9.44
N ALA A 323 6.99 -8.31 -9.84
CA ALA A 323 8.02 -7.72 -8.96
C ALA A 323 7.49 -6.53 -8.15
N SER A 324 6.60 -5.72 -8.74
CA SER A 324 5.94 -4.58 -8.11
C SER A 324 5.08 -4.92 -6.90
N THR A 325 4.78 -6.22 -6.63
CA THR A 325 3.99 -6.64 -5.46
C THR A 325 4.83 -6.88 -4.19
N PHE A 326 6.12 -6.55 -4.23
CA PHE A 326 7.02 -6.70 -3.08
C PHE A 326 6.60 -5.83 -1.89
N ARG A 327 6.25 -4.57 -2.14
CA ARG A 327 5.73 -3.64 -1.14
C ARG A 327 4.34 -3.21 -1.56
N LEU A 328 3.36 -3.44 -0.67
CA LEU A 328 1.99 -3.15 -0.99
C LEU A 328 1.65 -1.68 -0.68
N ASP A 329 1.12 -1.04 -1.69
CA ASP A 329 0.27 0.13 -1.68
C ASP A 329 -1.03 -0.22 -2.41
N TYR A 330 -1.93 0.72 -2.60
CA TYR A 330 -3.16 0.50 -3.35
C TYR A 330 -2.92 -0.10 -4.74
N TYR A 331 -1.99 0.47 -5.50
CA TYR A 331 -1.73 0.07 -6.89
C TYR A 331 -1.17 -1.34 -6.98
N SER A 332 -0.17 -1.65 -6.15
CA SER A 332 0.45 -2.98 -6.14
C SER A 332 -0.47 -4.06 -5.57
N ALA A 333 -1.35 -3.71 -4.61
CA ALA A 333 -2.36 -4.62 -4.11
C ALA A 333 -3.39 -5.00 -5.20
N VAL A 334 -3.84 -4.03 -6.01
CA VAL A 334 -4.70 -4.28 -7.18
C VAL A 334 -3.99 -5.13 -8.22
N ILE A 335 -2.72 -4.83 -8.55
CA ILE A 335 -1.92 -5.64 -9.48
C ILE A 335 -1.77 -7.08 -8.98
N MET A 336 -1.59 -7.28 -7.68
CA MET A 336 -1.54 -8.63 -7.10
C MET A 336 -2.87 -9.38 -7.30
N LEU A 337 -4.00 -8.73 -7.03
CA LEU A 337 -5.33 -9.30 -7.25
C LEU A 337 -5.56 -9.68 -8.72
N ASP A 338 -5.21 -8.80 -9.66
CA ASP A 338 -5.36 -9.05 -11.09
C ASP A 338 -4.47 -10.23 -11.55
N SER A 339 -3.24 -10.30 -11.05
CA SER A 339 -2.31 -11.39 -11.32
C SER A 339 -2.84 -12.74 -10.80
N LEU A 340 -3.39 -12.77 -9.59
CA LEU A 340 -4.01 -13.96 -9.02
C LEU A 340 -5.29 -14.35 -9.76
N LYS A 341 -6.10 -13.37 -10.17
CA LYS A 341 -7.28 -13.59 -11.00
C LYS A 341 -6.92 -14.25 -12.33
N GLU A 342 -5.86 -13.80 -13.01
CA GLU A 342 -5.41 -14.41 -14.24
C GLU A 342 -4.88 -15.83 -14.04
N SER A 343 -4.15 -16.07 -12.95
CA SER A 343 -3.58 -17.39 -12.63
C SER A 343 -4.64 -18.44 -12.25
N TYR A 344 -5.74 -18.02 -11.62
CA TYR A 344 -6.74 -18.91 -11.03
C TYR A 344 -8.17 -18.66 -11.57
N LYS A 345 -8.31 -18.02 -12.71
CA LYS A 345 -9.63 -17.75 -13.31
C LYS A 345 -10.46 -19.02 -13.48
N LYS A 346 -11.74 -18.91 -13.21
CA LYS A 346 -12.72 -19.96 -13.51
C LYS A 346 -12.71 -20.25 -15.01
N GLY A 347 -12.61 -21.55 -15.35
CA GLY A 347 -12.68 -22.02 -16.74
C GLY A 347 -14.08 -21.84 -17.35
#